data_9109f27dc9b7196d2314c0db8cf3df5e
#
_entry.id   9109f27dc9b7196d2314c0db8cf3df5e
#
_cell.length_a   1.000
_cell.length_b   1.000
_cell.length_c   1.000
_cell.angle_alpha   90.00
_cell.angle_beta   90.00
_cell.angle_gamma   90.00
#
_symmetry.space_group_name_H-M   'P 1'
#
loop_
_entity.id
_entity.type
_entity.pdbx_description
1 polymer ?
#
loop_
_entity_poly.entity_id
_entity_poly.type
_entity_poly.pdbx_seq_one_letter_code
_entity_poly.pdbx_strand_id
1 'polypeptide(L)'
;MTQIYNFSAGPAVLPKDVLTQVQAELLDWHGSGMSVMEMSHRGKEFMSIAAEAEADLRELLAIPANYKVLFLQGGGSAQFGMIPMNLLRGKKTADYLNSGEWSKKAISEAKKYCEVNVVATSADKNFSYAPASSGWKLNADAAYVHICTNETIGGVEIFETPNTGDVPLVADMSSHILSRPIDVSKYALIYAGSQKNIGPAGLAIVIVREDLIGETMAGTPSMYDYKIHADNESMYNTPPTFAIYVAGLVFKMLKAKGGLAAMEKTNILKANMLYDYLDSTDFYNCPTAKENRSRMNIPFTLANEALDEDFLKEAKNRGLLQLKGHRSVGGMRASIYNAMPVEGVQTLVDFMKAFEQSHS
;
A
#
# COMPACT_ATOMS: atom_id res chain seq x y z
N MET A 1 -12.08 0.18 29.83
CA MET A 1 -10.78 0.31 29.12
C MET A 1 -10.95 1.37 28.07
N THR A 2 -9.99 2.29 27.92
CA THR A 2 -10.00 3.29 26.86
C THR A 2 -9.92 2.59 25.50
N GLN A 3 -10.77 2.97 24.54
CA GLN A 3 -10.70 2.47 23.19
C GLN A 3 -9.37 2.91 22.55
N ILE A 4 -8.64 1.97 21.94
CA ILE A 4 -7.37 2.24 21.27
C ILE A 4 -7.60 2.37 19.76
N TYR A 5 -7.04 3.42 19.17
CA TYR A 5 -6.98 3.64 17.72
C TYR A 5 -5.52 3.71 17.27
N ASN A 6 -5.12 2.81 16.39
CA ASN A 6 -3.74 2.69 15.89
C ASN A 6 -3.61 3.38 14.54
N PHE A 7 -2.91 4.51 14.49
CA PHE A 7 -2.63 5.29 13.28
C PHE A 7 -1.29 4.93 12.61
N SER A 8 -0.75 3.75 12.89
CA SER A 8 0.51 3.30 12.30
C SER A 8 0.45 3.24 10.77
N ALA A 9 1.53 3.66 10.13
CA ALA A 9 1.68 3.60 8.67
C ALA A 9 1.95 2.20 8.10
N GLY A 10 2.24 1.24 8.97
CA GLY A 10 2.50 -0.16 8.63
C GLY A 10 3.55 -0.80 9.55
N PRO A 11 3.26 -1.99 10.14
CA PRO A 11 1.97 -2.67 10.09
C PRO A 11 0.81 -1.83 10.62
N ALA A 12 -0.30 -1.84 9.87
CA ALA A 12 -1.48 -1.03 10.15
C ALA A 12 -2.51 -1.77 11.03
N VAL A 13 -3.55 -1.05 11.44
CA VAL A 13 -4.72 -1.63 12.08
C VAL A 13 -5.37 -2.68 11.16
N LEU A 14 -5.82 -3.79 11.74
CA LEU A 14 -6.60 -4.82 11.05
C LEU A 14 -8.09 -4.72 11.41
N PRO A 15 -9.00 -5.14 10.52
CA PRO A 15 -10.42 -5.16 10.82
C PRO A 15 -10.73 -6.06 12.01
N LYS A 16 -11.48 -5.55 12.99
CA LYS A 16 -11.81 -6.30 14.21
C LYS A 16 -12.58 -7.60 13.91
N ASP A 17 -13.50 -7.55 12.94
CA ASP A 17 -14.30 -8.71 12.54
C ASP A 17 -13.38 -9.82 12.00
N VAL A 18 -12.38 -9.47 11.18
CA VAL A 18 -11.37 -10.41 10.67
C VAL A 18 -10.55 -11.00 11.81
N LEU A 19 -10.08 -10.17 12.75
CA LEU A 19 -9.31 -10.67 13.90
C LEU A 19 -10.14 -11.59 14.81
N THR A 20 -11.44 -11.31 14.96
CA THR A 20 -12.36 -12.17 15.73
C THR A 20 -12.52 -13.53 15.06
N GLN A 21 -12.66 -13.56 13.72
CA GLN A 21 -12.71 -14.81 12.97
C GLN A 21 -11.41 -15.58 13.07
N VAL A 22 -10.27 -14.91 12.88
CA VAL A 22 -8.94 -15.50 13.05
C VAL A 22 -8.79 -16.14 14.44
N GLN A 23 -9.24 -15.46 15.50
CA GLN A 23 -9.21 -15.99 16.86
C GLN A 23 -10.07 -17.26 17.00
N ALA A 24 -11.25 -17.26 16.41
CA ALA A 24 -12.15 -18.43 16.45
C ALA A 24 -11.59 -19.64 15.72
N GLU A 25 -10.90 -19.43 14.61
CA GLU A 25 -10.35 -20.48 13.75
C GLU A 25 -8.89 -20.81 14.04
N LEU A 26 -8.27 -20.17 15.06
CA LEU A 26 -6.82 -20.25 15.29
C LEU A 26 -6.32 -21.67 15.57
N LEU A 27 -7.09 -22.46 16.33
CA LEU A 27 -6.72 -23.83 16.73
C LEU A 27 -7.32 -24.89 15.81
N ASP A 28 -8.42 -24.59 15.16
CA ASP A 28 -9.16 -25.55 14.35
C ASP A 28 -9.89 -24.84 13.19
N TRP A 29 -9.24 -24.80 12.05
CA TRP A 29 -9.84 -24.22 10.85
C TRP A 29 -10.91 -25.17 10.28
N HIS A 30 -12.18 -24.78 10.35
CA HIS A 30 -13.35 -25.47 9.76
C HIS A 30 -13.44 -26.97 10.12
N GLY A 31 -13.05 -27.38 11.32
CA GLY A 31 -13.10 -28.77 11.78
C GLY A 31 -11.99 -29.66 11.21
N SER A 32 -10.92 -29.05 10.68
CA SER A 32 -9.75 -29.79 10.16
C SER A 32 -8.88 -30.39 11.28
N GLY A 33 -9.08 -29.96 12.52
CA GLY A 33 -8.26 -30.35 13.68
C GLY A 33 -6.89 -29.68 13.73
N MET A 34 -6.63 -28.67 12.89
CA MET A 34 -5.35 -27.95 12.85
C MET A 34 -5.51 -26.48 12.52
N SER A 35 -4.54 -25.68 12.97
CA SER A 35 -4.40 -24.28 12.61
C SER A 35 -3.95 -24.14 11.15
N VAL A 36 -4.34 -23.03 10.49
CA VAL A 36 -3.79 -22.67 9.17
C VAL A 36 -2.25 -22.57 9.17
N MET A 37 -1.65 -22.24 10.34
CA MET A 37 -0.19 -22.18 10.49
C MET A 37 0.50 -23.55 10.39
N GLU A 38 -0.22 -24.65 10.63
CA GLU A 38 0.31 -26.03 10.61
C GLU A 38 0.03 -26.75 9.29
N MET A 39 -0.82 -26.17 8.42
CA MET A 39 -1.22 -26.79 7.18
C MET A 39 -0.06 -26.86 6.19
N SER A 40 0.05 -28.02 5.50
CA SER A 40 0.89 -28.10 4.33
C SER A 40 0.37 -27.14 3.25
N HIS A 41 1.25 -26.28 2.73
CA HIS A 41 0.88 -25.37 1.65
C HIS A 41 0.49 -26.06 0.33
N ARG A 42 0.72 -27.38 0.22
CA ARG A 42 0.30 -28.22 -0.90
C ARG A 42 -0.90 -29.11 -0.55
N GLY A 43 -1.40 -29.03 0.68
CA GLY A 43 -2.61 -29.71 1.10
C GLY A 43 -3.86 -29.04 0.55
N LYS A 44 -4.93 -29.82 0.35
CA LYS A 44 -6.20 -29.34 -0.24
C LYS A 44 -6.82 -28.20 0.56
N GLU A 45 -6.65 -28.19 1.89
CA GLU A 45 -7.18 -27.18 2.79
C GLU A 45 -6.53 -25.83 2.48
N PHE A 46 -5.19 -25.76 2.50
CA PHE A 46 -4.49 -24.50 2.23
C PHE A 46 -4.62 -24.06 0.77
N MET A 47 -4.59 -24.99 -0.18
CA MET A 47 -4.80 -24.68 -1.59
C MET A 47 -6.18 -24.05 -1.82
N SER A 48 -7.23 -24.50 -1.09
CA SER A 48 -8.54 -23.84 -1.17
C SER A 48 -8.52 -22.42 -0.60
N ILE A 49 -7.82 -22.19 0.51
CA ILE A 49 -7.64 -20.85 1.10
C ILE A 49 -6.96 -19.90 0.10
N ALA A 50 -5.88 -20.35 -0.53
CA ALA A 50 -5.12 -19.53 -1.48
C ALA A 50 -5.94 -19.24 -2.75
N ALA A 51 -6.63 -20.26 -3.29
CA ALA A 51 -7.49 -20.11 -4.47
C ALA A 51 -8.67 -19.15 -4.21
N GLU A 52 -9.33 -19.24 -3.05
CA GLU A 52 -10.39 -18.33 -2.67
C GLU A 52 -9.87 -16.90 -2.50
N ALA A 53 -8.71 -16.72 -1.85
CA ALA A 53 -8.09 -15.40 -1.69
C ALA A 53 -7.75 -14.76 -3.04
N GLU A 54 -7.22 -15.54 -4.00
CA GLU A 54 -6.98 -15.04 -5.35
C GLU A 54 -8.27 -14.68 -6.08
N ALA A 55 -9.29 -15.56 -6.01
CA ALA A 55 -10.59 -15.31 -6.65
C ALA A 55 -11.26 -14.04 -6.11
N ASP A 56 -11.28 -13.84 -4.80
CA ASP A 56 -11.84 -12.66 -4.17
C ASP A 56 -11.08 -11.37 -4.54
N LEU A 57 -9.75 -11.43 -4.61
CA LEU A 57 -8.93 -10.30 -5.05
C LEU A 57 -9.18 -9.96 -6.53
N ARG A 58 -9.29 -11.00 -7.38
CA ARG A 58 -9.62 -10.80 -8.81
C ARG A 58 -10.96 -10.12 -8.99
N GLU A 59 -11.97 -10.53 -8.23
CA GLU A 59 -13.29 -9.93 -8.27
C GLU A 59 -13.27 -8.47 -7.78
N LEU A 60 -12.65 -8.20 -6.64
CA LEU A 60 -12.57 -6.86 -6.05
C LEU A 60 -11.90 -5.83 -6.98
N LEU A 61 -10.84 -6.23 -7.66
CA LEU A 61 -10.05 -5.36 -8.55
C LEU A 61 -10.41 -5.52 -10.04
N ALA A 62 -11.37 -6.38 -10.38
CA ALA A 62 -11.73 -6.74 -11.76
C ALA A 62 -10.49 -7.12 -12.59
N ILE A 63 -9.61 -7.98 -12.03
CA ILE A 63 -8.34 -8.34 -12.66
C ILE A 63 -8.59 -9.15 -13.94
N PRO A 64 -8.11 -8.70 -15.12
CA PRO A 64 -8.29 -9.43 -16.37
C PRO A 64 -7.63 -10.82 -16.34
N ALA A 65 -8.15 -11.76 -17.14
CA ALA A 65 -7.67 -13.15 -17.14
C ALA A 65 -6.22 -13.31 -17.62
N ASN A 66 -5.71 -12.36 -18.40
CA ASN A 66 -4.33 -12.32 -18.90
C ASN A 66 -3.32 -11.76 -17.89
N TYR A 67 -3.72 -11.64 -16.61
CA TYR A 67 -2.82 -11.27 -15.52
C TYR A 67 -2.61 -12.46 -14.59
N LYS A 68 -1.38 -12.62 -14.11
CA LYS A 68 -1.05 -13.50 -12.97
C LYS A 68 -1.15 -12.73 -11.67
N VAL A 69 -1.70 -13.37 -10.65
CA VAL A 69 -1.70 -12.88 -9.27
C VAL A 69 -0.71 -13.74 -8.49
N LEU A 70 0.29 -13.12 -7.88
CA LEU A 70 1.35 -13.82 -7.17
C LEU A 70 1.33 -13.41 -5.70
N PHE A 71 1.39 -14.40 -4.82
CA PHE A 71 1.56 -14.25 -3.37
C PHE A 71 3.01 -14.48 -3.01
N LEU A 72 3.77 -13.41 -2.81
CA LEU A 72 5.22 -13.43 -2.65
C LEU A 72 5.66 -13.01 -1.25
N GLN A 73 6.94 -13.21 -0.96
CA GLN A 73 7.61 -12.78 0.25
C GLN A 73 8.49 -11.54 -0.01
N GLY A 74 9.04 -10.92 1.04
CA GLY A 74 9.98 -9.81 0.93
C GLY A 74 9.35 -8.41 0.87
N GLY A 75 8.02 -8.31 0.87
CA GLY A 75 7.29 -7.03 0.84
C GLY A 75 7.59 -6.20 -0.41
N GLY A 76 7.22 -4.92 -0.39
CA GLY A 76 7.51 -3.99 -1.49
C GLY A 76 9.01 -3.79 -1.73
N SER A 77 9.84 -3.95 -0.70
CA SER A 77 11.29 -3.76 -0.85
C SER A 77 11.95 -4.81 -1.75
N ALA A 78 11.50 -6.07 -1.70
CA ALA A 78 11.98 -7.08 -2.64
C ALA A 78 11.56 -6.75 -4.08
N GLN A 79 10.38 -6.16 -4.27
CA GLN A 79 9.88 -5.81 -5.59
C GLN A 79 10.74 -4.73 -6.28
N PHE A 80 11.40 -3.85 -5.54
CA PHE A 80 12.32 -2.86 -6.12
C PHE A 80 13.46 -3.51 -6.93
N GLY A 81 13.93 -4.69 -6.51
CA GLY A 81 14.93 -5.47 -7.25
C GLY A 81 14.31 -6.48 -8.21
N MET A 82 13.22 -7.15 -7.82
CA MET A 82 12.54 -8.16 -8.67
C MET A 82 12.01 -7.56 -9.98
N ILE A 83 11.48 -6.34 -9.94
CA ILE A 83 10.94 -5.66 -11.14
C ILE A 83 12.01 -5.50 -12.22
N PRO A 84 13.16 -4.87 -12.00
CA PRO A 84 14.18 -4.80 -13.05
C PRO A 84 14.70 -6.19 -13.46
N MET A 85 14.86 -7.15 -12.55
CA MET A 85 15.29 -8.51 -12.89
C MET A 85 14.33 -9.20 -13.87
N ASN A 86 13.02 -8.96 -13.76
CA ASN A 86 11.99 -9.61 -14.57
C ASN A 86 11.57 -8.79 -15.79
N LEU A 87 11.55 -7.46 -15.70
CA LEU A 87 10.93 -6.61 -16.72
C LEU A 87 11.90 -5.86 -17.63
N LEU A 88 13.21 -5.90 -17.38
CA LEU A 88 14.17 -5.30 -18.32
C LEU A 88 14.21 -6.02 -19.67
N ARG A 89 14.07 -7.34 -19.72
CA ARG A 89 13.90 -8.15 -20.93
C ARG A 89 14.90 -7.75 -22.04
N GLY A 90 16.17 -7.61 -21.65
CA GLY A 90 17.27 -7.22 -22.54
C GLY A 90 17.42 -5.72 -22.78
N LYS A 91 16.46 -4.89 -22.40
CA LYS A 91 16.58 -3.43 -22.42
C LYS A 91 17.51 -2.94 -21.29
N LYS A 92 18.07 -1.74 -21.45
CA LYS A 92 19.10 -1.21 -20.54
C LYS A 92 18.60 -0.07 -19.66
N THR A 93 17.43 0.50 -19.98
CA THR A 93 16.91 1.70 -19.34
C THR A 93 15.50 1.45 -18.79
N ALA A 94 15.18 2.10 -17.68
CA ALA A 94 13.83 2.16 -17.12
C ALA A 94 13.51 3.58 -16.63
N ASP A 95 12.26 3.97 -16.75
CA ASP A 95 11.74 5.28 -16.37
C ASP A 95 11.17 5.24 -14.96
N TYR A 96 11.42 6.28 -14.17
CA TYR A 96 10.92 6.38 -12.80
C TYR A 96 10.40 7.79 -12.50
N LEU A 97 9.23 7.86 -11.86
CA LEU A 97 8.78 9.08 -11.22
C LEU A 97 9.40 9.18 -9.82
N ASN A 98 10.00 10.33 -9.49
CA ASN A 98 10.53 10.60 -8.15
C ASN A 98 9.58 11.52 -7.38
N SER A 99 8.61 10.95 -6.69
CA SER A 99 7.54 11.65 -5.96
C SER A 99 7.64 11.54 -4.43
N GLY A 100 8.70 10.89 -3.90
CA GLY A 100 8.87 10.76 -2.45
C GLY A 100 9.90 9.72 -2.03
N GLU A 101 9.83 9.30 -0.78
CA GLU A 101 10.84 8.42 -0.19
C GLU A 101 10.79 6.98 -0.71
N TRP A 102 9.61 6.48 -1.08
CA TRP A 102 9.49 5.13 -1.63
C TRP A 102 9.95 5.06 -3.08
N SER A 103 9.59 6.04 -3.89
CA SER A 103 10.12 6.16 -5.25
C SER A 103 11.64 6.35 -5.27
N LYS A 104 12.23 7.13 -4.34
CA LYS A 104 13.69 7.21 -4.18
C LYS A 104 14.35 5.86 -3.91
N LYS A 105 13.75 5.04 -3.03
CA LYS A 105 14.28 3.69 -2.73
C LYS A 105 14.19 2.79 -3.94
N ALA A 106 13.07 2.82 -4.67
CA ALA A 106 12.90 2.05 -5.91
C ALA A 106 13.94 2.47 -6.96
N ILE A 107 14.17 3.77 -7.16
CA ILE A 107 15.21 4.31 -8.04
C ILE A 107 16.60 3.83 -7.62
N SER A 108 16.90 3.91 -6.31
CA SER A 108 18.22 3.50 -5.78
C SER A 108 18.48 2.02 -6.01
N GLU A 109 17.47 1.17 -5.86
CA GLU A 109 17.60 -0.26 -6.11
C GLU A 109 17.74 -0.56 -7.60
N ALA A 110 16.88 0.04 -8.46
CA ALA A 110 16.91 -0.17 -9.91
C ALA A 110 18.26 0.19 -10.57
N LYS A 111 18.94 1.22 -10.05
CA LYS A 111 20.28 1.62 -10.52
C LYS A 111 21.35 0.53 -10.41
N LYS A 112 21.11 -0.53 -9.66
CA LYS A 112 22.01 -1.71 -9.59
C LYS A 112 21.89 -2.60 -10.82
N TYR A 113 20.79 -2.47 -11.58
CA TYR A 113 20.41 -3.36 -12.67
C TYR A 113 20.35 -2.66 -14.04
N CYS A 114 20.04 -1.36 -14.05
CA CYS A 114 19.83 -0.61 -15.29
C CYS A 114 20.16 0.88 -15.13
N GLU A 115 20.20 1.58 -16.25
CA GLU A 115 20.16 3.05 -16.29
C GLU A 115 18.76 3.54 -15.95
N VAL A 116 18.67 4.44 -14.97
CA VAL A 116 17.39 5.01 -14.54
C VAL A 116 17.23 6.41 -15.08
N ASN A 117 16.22 6.63 -15.91
CA ASN A 117 15.74 7.94 -16.29
C ASN A 117 14.67 8.42 -15.30
N VAL A 118 14.89 9.56 -14.64
CA VAL A 118 13.89 10.19 -13.77
C VAL A 118 13.02 11.09 -14.63
N VAL A 119 11.80 10.64 -14.95
CA VAL A 119 10.89 11.34 -15.87
C VAL A 119 10.39 12.67 -15.34
N ALA A 120 10.23 12.78 -14.03
CA ALA A 120 9.89 14.00 -13.30
C ALA A 120 10.20 13.83 -11.81
N THR A 121 10.29 14.93 -11.08
CA THR A 121 10.50 14.93 -9.63
C THR A 121 9.79 16.11 -8.96
N SER A 122 9.31 15.93 -7.75
CA SER A 122 8.77 16.97 -6.88
C SER A 122 9.71 17.34 -5.71
N ALA A 123 11.00 17.03 -5.86
CA ALA A 123 12.02 17.36 -4.85
C ALA A 123 12.16 18.88 -4.61
N ASP A 124 11.80 19.71 -5.58
CA ASP A 124 11.79 21.19 -5.50
C ASP A 124 10.88 21.72 -4.40
N LYS A 125 9.81 20.97 -4.03
CA LYS A 125 8.89 21.29 -2.93
C LYS A 125 8.83 20.17 -1.89
N ASN A 126 9.95 19.57 -1.57
CA ASN A 126 10.07 18.52 -0.56
C ASN A 126 9.03 17.37 -0.72
N PHE A 127 8.71 17.01 -1.97
CA PHE A 127 7.76 15.94 -2.29
C PHE A 127 6.35 16.17 -1.73
N SER A 128 5.90 17.42 -1.74
CA SER A 128 4.54 17.79 -1.28
C SER A 128 3.48 17.69 -2.37
N TYR A 129 3.83 17.33 -3.61
CA TYR A 129 2.90 17.17 -4.73
C TYR A 129 3.37 16.06 -5.68
N ALA A 130 2.48 15.61 -6.57
CA ALA A 130 2.83 14.73 -7.68
C ALA A 130 2.97 15.54 -8.98
N PRO A 131 4.11 15.46 -9.69
CA PRO A 131 4.26 16.13 -11.00
C PRO A 131 3.22 15.63 -12.01
N ALA A 132 2.54 16.55 -12.69
CA ALA A 132 1.56 16.22 -13.72
C ALA A 132 2.19 15.41 -14.85
N SER A 133 1.54 14.33 -15.28
CA SER A 133 2.07 13.40 -16.28
C SER A 133 2.32 14.03 -17.66
N SER A 134 1.64 15.12 -17.98
CA SER A 134 1.85 15.90 -19.22
C SER A 134 3.26 16.53 -19.31
N GLY A 135 3.93 16.69 -18.16
CA GLY A 135 5.30 17.24 -18.10
C GLY A 135 6.41 16.18 -18.02
N TRP A 136 6.09 14.89 -18.05
CA TRP A 136 7.08 13.83 -17.90
C TRP A 136 7.96 13.68 -19.14
N LYS A 137 9.26 13.48 -18.91
CA LYS A 137 10.24 13.22 -19.96
C LYS A 137 10.43 11.72 -20.15
N LEU A 138 9.44 11.08 -20.77
CA LEU A 138 9.44 9.64 -21.02
C LEU A 138 10.50 9.26 -22.07
N ASN A 139 11.14 8.09 -21.86
CA ASN A 139 12.00 7.43 -22.83
C ASN A 139 11.21 6.31 -23.53
N ALA A 140 10.94 6.45 -24.81
CA ALA A 140 10.17 5.47 -25.59
C ALA A 140 10.85 4.08 -25.62
N ASP A 141 12.18 4.02 -25.42
CA ASP A 141 12.92 2.75 -25.37
C ASP A 141 13.04 2.16 -23.95
N ALA A 142 12.48 2.82 -22.93
CA ALA A 142 12.50 2.28 -21.59
C ALA A 142 11.79 0.90 -21.50
N ALA A 143 12.26 0.06 -20.59
CA ALA A 143 11.62 -1.24 -20.35
C ALA A 143 10.25 -1.09 -19.70
N TYR A 144 10.14 -0.13 -18.80
CA TYR A 144 8.91 0.21 -18.08
C TYR A 144 9.00 1.63 -17.48
N VAL A 145 7.84 2.16 -17.07
CA VAL A 145 7.74 3.36 -16.24
C VAL A 145 7.28 2.93 -14.85
N HIS A 146 8.04 3.27 -13.81
CA HIS A 146 7.68 2.95 -12.42
C HIS A 146 7.17 4.19 -11.68
N ILE A 147 6.06 4.03 -10.97
CA ILE A 147 5.48 5.06 -10.10
C ILE A 147 5.14 4.48 -8.73
N CYS A 148 5.23 5.32 -7.70
CA CYS A 148 4.59 5.07 -6.41
C CYS A 148 3.29 5.89 -6.38
N THR A 149 2.15 5.22 -6.45
CA THR A 149 0.85 5.89 -6.60
C THR A 149 0.35 6.52 -5.30
N ASN A 150 0.91 6.14 -4.15
CA ASN A 150 0.69 6.81 -2.87
C ASN A 150 1.96 6.78 -2.01
N GLU A 151 2.62 7.91 -1.89
CA GLU A 151 3.79 8.08 -1.03
C GLU A 151 3.37 8.18 0.44
N THR A 152 3.50 7.07 1.15
CA THR A 152 3.04 6.90 2.55
C THR A 152 3.60 7.94 3.51
N ILE A 153 4.81 8.45 3.26
CA ILE A 153 5.52 9.37 4.15
C ILE A 153 5.07 10.79 3.90
N GLY A 154 5.06 11.23 2.65
CA GLY A 154 4.65 12.58 2.26
C GLY A 154 3.13 12.76 2.11
N GLY A 155 2.35 11.67 2.14
CA GLY A 155 0.90 11.73 1.98
C GLY A 155 0.46 12.20 0.59
N VAL A 156 1.26 11.93 -0.44
CA VAL A 156 0.98 12.32 -1.83
C VAL A 156 0.40 11.14 -2.58
N GLU A 157 -0.82 11.28 -3.09
CA GLU A 157 -1.53 10.27 -3.89
C GLU A 157 -1.71 10.74 -5.34
N ILE A 158 -1.51 9.82 -6.28
CA ILE A 158 -1.77 9.99 -7.71
C ILE A 158 -3.12 9.35 -8.02
N PHE A 159 -4.12 10.17 -8.33
CA PHE A 159 -5.48 9.68 -8.60
C PHE A 159 -5.69 9.27 -10.05
N GLU A 160 -5.04 9.94 -10.99
CA GLU A 160 -5.15 9.66 -12.42
C GLU A 160 -4.03 8.74 -12.88
N THR A 161 -4.38 7.69 -13.63
CA THR A 161 -3.38 6.81 -14.24
C THR A 161 -2.67 7.56 -15.36
N PRO A 162 -1.34 7.73 -15.30
CA PRO A 162 -0.60 8.42 -16.34
C PRO A 162 -0.61 7.64 -17.67
N ASN A 163 -0.62 8.36 -18.77
CA ASN A 163 -0.43 7.76 -20.08
C ASN A 163 1.08 7.65 -20.37
N THR A 164 1.57 6.42 -20.50
CA THR A 164 2.98 6.09 -20.80
C THR A 164 3.20 5.62 -22.24
N GLY A 165 2.20 5.76 -23.10
CA GLY A 165 2.24 5.23 -24.47
C GLY A 165 2.37 3.71 -24.46
N ASP A 166 3.30 3.18 -25.26
CA ASP A 166 3.55 1.74 -25.37
C ASP A 166 4.50 1.21 -24.27
N VAL A 167 5.06 2.08 -23.42
CA VAL A 167 5.96 1.67 -22.34
C VAL A 167 5.15 1.14 -21.15
N PRO A 168 5.42 -0.10 -20.71
CA PRO A 168 4.67 -0.73 -19.61
C PRO A 168 4.68 0.09 -18.33
N LEU A 169 3.50 0.35 -17.73
CA LEU A 169 3.37 1.08 -16.47
C LEU A 169 3.41 0.11 -15.28
N VAL A 170 4.32 0.37 -14.35
CA VAL A 170 4.53 -0.39 -13.10
C VAL A 170 4.18 0.49 -11.91
N ALA A 171 3.37 -0.02 -10.98
CA ALA A 171 2.90 0.76 -9.85
C ALA A 171 3.13 0.09 -8.49
N ASP A 172 3.79 0.81 -7.57
CA ASP A 172 3.69 0.54 -6.13
C ASP A 172 2.36 1.08 -5.61
N MET A 173 1.45 0.18 -5.27
CA MET A 173 0.16 0.52 -4.67
C MET A 173 0.08 0.11 -3.19
N SER A 174 1.20 -0.15 -2.54
CA SER A 174 1.23 -0.70 -1.18
C SER A 174 0.35 0.04 -0.19
N SER A 175 0.27 1.37 -0.28
CA SER A 175 -0.44 2.16 0.73
C SER A 175 -1.84 2.61 0.34
N HIS A 176 -2.33 2.23 -0.85
CA HIS A 176 -3.72 2.54 -1.21
C HIS A 176 -4.45 1.43 -1.97
N ILE A 177 -3.80 0.31 -2.31
CA ILE A 177 -4.50 -0.82 -2.93
C ILE A 177 -5.76 -1.20 -2.13
N LEU A 178 -6.85 -1.57 -2.80
CA LEU A 178 -8.15 -1.89 -2.19
C LEU A 178 -8.85 -0.71 -1.48
N SER A 179 -8.36 0.52 -1.61
CA SER A 179 -9.02 1.68 -1.00
C SER A 179 -10.09 2.31 -1.89
N ARG A 180 -10.03 2.03 -3.19
CA ARG A 180 -10.94 2.52 -4.23
C ARG A 180 -10.87 1.61 -5.47
N PRO A 181 -11.85 1.69 -6.39
CA PRO A 181 -11.74 1.05 -7.69
C PRO A 181 -10.56 1.58 -8.49
N ILE A 182 -9.90 0.69 -9.23
CA ILE A 182 -8.84 1.01 -10.19
C ILE A 182 -9.06 0.19 -11.46
N ASP A 183 -8.58 0.69 -12.58
CA ASP A 183 -8.56 -0.07 -13.84
C ASP A 183 -7.20 -0.78 -13.97
N VAL A 184 -7.16 -2.06 -13.58
CA VAL A 184 -5.94 -2.89 -13.62
C VAL A 184 -5.38 -2.98 -15.04
N SER A 185 -6.21 -2.91 -16.08
CA SER A 185 -5.79 -3.06 -17.48
C SER A 185 -4.83 -1.95 -17.94
N LYS A 186 -4.80 -0.82 -17.24
CA LYS A 186 -3.88 0.30 -17.51
C LYS A 186 -2.47 0.08 -16.96
N TYR A 187 -2.26 -0.98 -16.20
CA TYR A 187 -0.96 -1.27 -15.57
C TYR A 187 -0.40 -2.57 -16.12
N ALA A 188 0.88 -2.59 -16.39
CA ALA A 188 1.62 -3.78 -16.76
C ALA A 188 1.94 -4.66 -15.55
N LEU A 189 2.20 -4.01 -14.41
CA LEU A 189 2.41 -4.64 -13.13
C LEU A 189 1.96 -3.73 -12.00
N ILE A 190 1.24 -4.29 -11.04
CA ILE A 190 0.91 -3.67 -9.75
C ILE A 190 1.52 -4.53 -8.65
N TYR A 191 2.15 -3.91 -7.65
CA TYR A 191 2.55 -4.63 -6.45
C TYR A 191 2.17 -3.88 -5.17
N ALA A 192 2.03 -4.66 -4.10
CA ALA A 192 1.67 -4.12 -2.80
C ALA A 192 2.17 -4.99 -1.64
N GLY A 193 2.81 -4.37 -0.66
CA GLY A 193 3.04 -5.00 0.63
C GLY A 193 1.74 -5.12 1.42
N SER A 194 1.49 -6.28 2.05
CA SER A 194 0.20 -6.57 2.70
C SER A 194 -0.08 -5.79 3.97
N GLN A 195 0.94 -5.33 4.68
CA GLN A 195 0.85 -4.80 6.05
C GLN A 195 0.10 -3.47 6.20
N LYS A 196 -0.57 -3.00 5.16
CA LYS A 196 -1.35 -1.75 5.13
C LYS A 196 -2.84 -2.03 5.01
N ASN A 197 -3.35 -2.23 3.79
CA ASN A 197 -4.78 -2.49 3.55
C ASN A 197 -5.15 -3.98 3.38
N ILE A 198 -4.16 -4.85 3.15
CA ILE A 198 -4.41 -6.25 2.74
C ILE A 198 -4.47 -7.18 3.96
N GLY A 199 -3.54 -7.05 4.91
CA GLY A 199 -3.45 -8.01 6.00
C GLY A 199 -2.18 -7.82 6.85
N PRO A 200 -1.66 -8.89 7.50
CA PRO A 200 -0.44 -8.81 8.28
C PRO A 200 0.81 -8.67 7.40
N ALA A 201 1.94 -8.27 8.01
CA ALA A 201 3.23 -8.24 7.35
C ALA A 201 3.68 -9.65 6.92
N GLY A 202 4.60 -9.71 5.94
CA GLY A 202 5.23 -10.95 5.45
C GLY A 202 4.74 -11.40 4.07
N LEU A 203 3.69 -10.80 3.55
CA LEU A 203 3.15 -11.06 2.21
C LEU A 203 3.33 -9.82 1.31
N ALA A 204 3.63 -10.04 0.05
CA ALA A 204 3.49 -9.07 -1.02
C ALA A 204 2.61 -9.66 -2.14
N ILE A 205 1.71 -8.87 -2.66
CA ILE A 205 0.91 -9.24 -3.82
C ILE A 205 1.52 -8.58 -5.06
N VAL A 206 1.66 -9.37 -6.12
CA VAL A 206 2.04 -8.89 -7.45
C VAL A 206 0.95 -9.29 -8.44
N ILE A 207 0.43 -8.33 -9.17
CA ILE A 207 -0.53 -8.51 -10.27
C ILE A 207 0.23 -8.11 -11.53
N VAL A 208 0.58 -9.08 -12.37
CA VAL A 208 1.45 -8.85 -13.52
C VAL A 208 0.84 -9.42 -14.80
N ARG A 209 0.92 -8.66 -15.87
CA ARG A 209 0.47 -9.08 -17.20
C ARG A 209 1.34 -10.25 -17.70
N GLU A 210 0.70 -11.31 -18.17
CA GLU A 210 1.34 -12.60 -18.50
C GLU A 210 2.40 -12.51 -19.59
N ASP A 211 2.23 -11.60 -20.55
CA ASP A 211 3.19 -11.37 -21.65
C ASP A 211 4.53 -10.76 -21.22
N LEU A 212 4.61 -10.29 -19.96
CA LEU A 212 5.81 -9.61 -19.44
C LEU A 212 6.73 -10.51 -18.62
N ILE A 213 6.32 -11.73 -18.30
CA ILE A 213 7.10 -12.66 -17.47
C ILE A 213 7.74 -13.76 -18.33
N GLY A 214 8.88 -14.31 -17.84
CA GLY A 214 9.59 -15.43 -18.48
C GLY A 214 10.88 -15.04 -19.21
N GLU A 215 11.21 -13.75 -19.27
CA GLU A 215 12.47 -13.27 -19.86
C GLU A 215 13.32 -12.54 -18.80
N THR A 216 13.63 -13.25 -17.71
CA THR A 216 14.41 -12.70 -16.59
C THR A 216 15.87 -12.47 -16.96
N MET A 217 16.53 -11.57 -16.25
CA MET A 217 17.98 -11.36 -16.36
C MET A 217 18.74 -12.64 -16.02
N ALA A 218 19.86 -12.87 -16.70
CA ALA A 218 20.76 -13.98 -16.37
C ALA A 218 21.26 -13.87 -14.92
N GLY A 219 21.20 -14.96 -14.18
CA GLY A 219 21.58 -15.03 -12.77
C GLY A 219 20.47 -14.62 -11.79
N THR A 220 19.26 -14.30 -12.25
CA THR A 220 18.11 -14.09 -11.36
C THR A 220 17.85 -15.35 -10.53
N PRO A 221 17.86 -15.25 -9.18
CA PRO A 221 17.50 -16.39 -8.34
C PRO A 221 16.05 -16.85 -8.60
N SER A 222 15.82 -18.18 -8.54
CA SER A 222 14.49 -18.76 -8.77
C SER A 222 13.38 -18.11 -7.91
N MET A 223 13.71 -17.73 -6.67
CA MET A 223 12.79 -17.05 -5.77
C MET A 223 12.40 -15.63 -6.21
N TYR A 224 13.12 -15.06 -7.18
CA TYR A 224 12.88 -13.71 -7.70
C TYR A 224 12.37 -13.71 -9.14
N ASP A 225 12.12 -14.90 -9.70
CA ASP A 225 11.55 -15.08 -11.03
C ASP A 225 10.03 -15.22 -10.97
N TYR A 226 9.30 -14.23 -11.52
CA TYR A 226 7.84 -14.22 -11.53
C TYR A 226 7.26 -15.40 -12.31
N LYS A 227 7.94 -15.87 -13.37
CA LYS A 227 7.49 -17.01 -14.16
C LYS A 227 7.47 -18.31 -13.33
N ILE A 228 8.52 -18.53 -12.53
CA ILE A 228 8.59 -19.68 -11.63
C ILE A 228 7.46 -19.65 -10.61
N HIS A 229 7.18 -18.49 -10.03
CA HIS A 229 6.05 -18.34 -9.09
C HIS A 229 4.70 -18.54 -9.79
N ALA A 230 4.52 -18.00 -10.99
CA ALA A 230 3.29 -18.16 -11.77
C ALA A 230 3.02 -19.62 -12.15
N ASP A 231 4.03 -20.34 -12.60
CA ASP A 231 3.93 -21.75 -12.98
C ASP A 231 3.66 -22.69 -11.79
N ASN A 232 3.90 -22.23 -10.57
CA ASN A 232 3.70 -22.98 -9.34
C ASN A 232 2.59 -22.37 -8.45
N GLU A 233 1.69 -21.53 -8.99
CA GLU A 233 0.58 -20.94 -8.25
C GLU A 233 1.04 -20.29 -6.92
N SER A 234 2.22 -19.64 -6.93
CA SER A 234 2.92 -19.08 -5.77
C SER A 234 3.42 -20.10 -4.73
N MET A 235 3.34 -21.38 -5.01
CA MET A 235 3.72 -22.49 -4.11
C MET A 235 5.08 -23.11 -4.47
N TYR A 236 5.95 -22.37 -5.16
CA TYR A 236 7.30 -22.83 -5.47
C TYR A 236 8.09 -23.21 -4.20
N ASN A 237 7.99 -22.36 -3.16
CA ASN A 237 8.41 -22.66 -1.79
C ASN A 237 7.23 -22.47 -0.86
N THR A 238 7.39 -22.81 0.43
CA THR A 238 6.37 -22.55 1.45
C THR A 238 6.08 -21.06 1.56
N PRO A 239 4.88 -20.60 1.24
CA PRO A 239 4.51 -19.19 1.31
C PRO A 239 4.16 -18.78 2.75
N PRO A 240 3.93 -17.50 3.03
CA PRO A 240 3.42 -17.04 4.33
C PRO A 240 1.94 -17.43 4.49
N THR A 241 1.66 -18.71 4.77
CA THR A 241 0.32 -19.33 4.77
C THR A 241 -0.70 -18.53 5.59
N PHE A 242 -0.33 -18.19 6.82
CA PHE A 242 -1.21 -17.44 7.71
C PHE A 242 -1.50 -16.01 7.20
N ALA A 243 -0.53 -15.35 6.56
CA ALA A 243 -0.75 -14.03 6.00
C ALA A 243 -1.69 -14.09 4.77
N ILE A 244 -1.61 -15.12 3.94
CA ILE A 244 -2.53 -15.36 2.82
C ILE A 244 -3.95 -15.61 3.33
N TYR A 245 -4.10 -16.45 4.37
CA TYR A 245 -5.38 -16.70 5.01
C TYR A 245 -6.04 -15.42 5.53
N VAL A 246 -5.29 -14.62 6.30
CA VAL A 246 -5.83 -13.35 6.84
C VAL A 246 -6.16 -12.36 5.72
N ALA A 247 -5.33 -12.28 4.67
CA ALA A 247 -5.62 -11.46 3.50
C ALA A 247 -6.92 -11.89 2.81
N GLY A 248 -7.14 -13.19 2.64
CA GLY A 248 -8.39 -13.75 2.11
C GLY A 248 -9.62 -13.34 2.93
N LEU A 249 -9.52 -13.37 4.26
CA LEU A 249 -10.59 -12.89 5.14
C LEU A 249 -10.87 -11.38 4.96
N VAL A 250 -9.82 -10.57 4.77
CA VAL A 250 -9.98 -9.13 4.47
C VAL A 250 -10.69 -8.94 3.13
N PHE A 251 -10.33 -9.71 2.09
CA PHE A 251 -10.99 -9.62 0.79
C PHE A 251 -12.48 -9.98 0.88
N LYS A 252 -12.81 -11.07 1.57
CA LYS A 252 -14.20 -11.47 1.83
C LYS A 252 -14.98 -10.39 2.57
N MET A 253 -14.37 -9.79 3.59
CA MET A 253 -14.97 -8.68 4.35
C MET A 253 -15.25 -7.46 3.45
N LEU A 254 -14.30 -7.09 2.58
CA LEU A 254 -14.47 -5.97 1.65
C LEU A 254 -15.62 -6.23 0.67
N LYS A 255 -15.72 -7.45 0.12
CA LYS A 255 -16.83 -7.87 -0.75
C LYS A 255 -18.17 -7.75 -0.01
N ALA A 256 -18.25 -8.31 1.21
CA ALA A 256 -19.46 -8.29 2.03
C ALA A 256 -19.92 -6.86 2.41
N LYS A 257 -18.98 -5.91 2.52
CA LYS A 257 -19.26 -4.49 2.80
C LYS A 257 -19.57 -3.64 1.55
N GLY A 258 -19.80 -4.27 0.40
CA GLY A 258 -20.21 -3.57 -0.84
C GLY A 258 -19.04 -3.24 -1.77
N GLY A 259 -17.89 -3.88 -1.57
CA GLY A 259 -16.73 -3.77 -2.46
C GLY A 259 -16.00 -2.43 -2.39
N LEU A 260 -15.16 -2.18 -3.39
CA LEU A 260 -14.27 -1.02 -3.39
C LEU A 260 -14.98 0.32 -3.56
N ALA A 261 -16.13 0.36 -4.23
CA ALA A 261 -16.91 1.60 -4.36
C ALA A 261 -17.50 2.06 -3.01
N ALA A 262 -17.94 1.13 -2.15
CA ALA A 262 -18.39 1.45 -0.81
C ALA A 262 -17.23 1.86 0.10
N MET A 263 -16.09 1.17 -0.03
CA MET A 263 -14.86 1.50 0.70
C MET A 263 -14.33 2.88 0.33
N GLU A 264 -14.33 3.24 -0.95
CA GLU A 264 -13.92 4.57 -1.39
C GLU A 264 -14.76 5.68 -0.74
N LYS A 265 -16.09 5.52 -0.68
CA LYS A 265 -16.96 6.49 -0.01
C LYS A 265 -16.59 6.66 1.47
N THR A 266 -16.33 5.56 2.16
CA THR A 266 -15.90 5.59 3.56
C THR A 266 -14.54 6.27 3.72
N ASN A 267 -13.59 5.99 2.83
CA ASN A 267 -12.25 6.58 2.87
C ASN A 267 -12.29 8.08 2.56
N ILE A 268 -13.12 8.52 1.61
CA ILE A 268 -13.34 9.95 1.33
C ILE A 268 -13.91 10.65 2.58
N LEU A 269 -14.93 10.06 3.21
CA LEU A 269 -15.51 10.62 4.44
C LEU A 269 -14.45 10.80 5.51
N LYS A 270 -13.68 9.75 5.82
CA LYS A 270 -12.60 9.79 6.83
C LYS A 270 -11.53 10.84 6.52
N ALA A 271 -11.08 10.88 5.27
CA ALA A 271 -10.06 11.83 4.85
C ALA A 271 -10.56 13.27 4.94
N ASN A 272 -11.77 13.54 4.46
CA ASN A 272 -12.36 14.88 4.51
C ASN A 272 -12.54 15.37 5.96
N MET A 273 -13.02 14.51 6.88
CA MET A 273 -13.15 14.88 8.30
C MET A 273 -11.85 15.46 8.87
N LEU A 274 -10.70 14.88 8.54
CA LEU A 274 -9.41 15.36 9.04
C LEU A 274 -8.89 16.56 8.23
N TYR A 275 -8.98 16.52 6.89
CA TYR A 275 -8.52 17.62 6.05
C TYR A 275 -9.33 18.91 6.23
N ASP A 276 -10.66 18.81 6.37
CA ASP A 276 -11.53 19.96 6.59
C ASP A 276 -11.16 20.67 7.90
N TYR A 277 -10.84 19.87 8.94
CA TYR A 277 -10.37 20.47 10.19
C TYR A 277 -8.98 21.10 10.05
N LEU A 278 -8.02 20.42 9.43
CA LEU A 278 -6.67 20.96 9.17
C LEU A 278 -6.72 22.26 8.37
N ASP A 279 -7.65 22.38 7.42
CA ASP A 279 -7.81 23.58 6.59
C ASP A 279 -8.60 24.72 7.29
N SER A 280 -9.24 24.44 8.42
CA SER A 280 -10.07 25.41 9.15
C SER A 280 -9.32 26.19 10.24
N THR A 281 -8.05 25.89 10.47
CA THR A 281 -7.25 26.47 11.55
C THR A 281 -5.82 26.77 11.09
N ASP A 282 -5.19 27.74 11.70
CA ASP A 282 -3.76 28.06 11.52
C ASP A 282 -2.87 27.34 12.56
N PHE A 283 -3.47 26.57 13.49
CA PHE A 283 -2.72 25.85 14.53
C PHE A 283 -2.03 24.60 13.98
N TYR A 284 -2.59 24.01 12.93
CA TYR A 284 -2.04 22.83 12.22
C TYR A 284 -1.76 23.17 10.76
N ASN A 285 -0.73 22.54 10.18
CA ASN A 285 -0.40 22.68 8.77
C ASN A 285 -0.35 21.30 8.09
N CYS A 286 -0.98 21.17 6.92
CA CYS A 286 -0.80 20.03 6.04
C CYS A 286 0.11 20.41 4.87
N PRO A 287 1.30 19.79 4.73
CA PRO A 287 2.26 20.20 3.70
C PRO A 287 1.86 19.74 2.28
N THR A 288 0.94 18.79 2.18
CA THR A 288 0.58 18.15 0.90
C THR A 288 -0.37 19.03 0.09
N ALA A 289 -0.06 19.23 -1.19
CA ALA A 289 -0.91 19.94 -2.15
C ALA A 289 -2.31 19.31 -2.20
N LYS A 290 -3.35 20.16 -2.20
CA LYS A 290 -4.75 19.72 -2.03
C LYS A 290 -5.18 18.67 -3.06
N GLU A 291 -4.76 18.82 -4.31
CA GLU A 291 -5.05 17.91 -5.42
C GLU A 291 -4.38 16.54 -5.29
N ASN A 292 -3.34 16.43 -4.45
CA ASN A 292 -2.58 15.19 -4.24
C ASN A 292 -2.73 14.62 -2.82
N ARG A 293 -3.64 15.12 -2.02
CA ARG A 293 -3.84 14.66 -0.64
C ARG A 293 -4.26 13.21 -0.58
N SER A 294 -3.46 12.39 0.07
CA SER A 294 -3.73 10.96 0.26
C SER A 294 -4.98 10.74 1.12
N ARG A 295 -5.83 9.80 0.70
CA ARG A 295 -6.95 9.34 1.52
C ARG A 295 -6.54 8.31 2.57
N MET A 296 -5.26 7.90 2.58
CA MET A 296 -4.71 6.85 3.47
C MET A 296 -3.72 7.39 4.49
N ASN A 297 -2.88 8.36 4.12
CA ASN A 297 -1.78 8.84 4.95
C ASN A 297 -1.79 10.37 4.98
N ILE A 298 -2.11 10.93 6.11
CA ILE A 298 -2.28 12.38 6.29
C ILE A 298 -1.18 12.92 7.18
N PRO A 299 -0.09 13.50 6.61
CA PRO A 299 0.92 14.20 7.38
C PRO A 299 0.41 15.57 7.78
N PHE A 300 0.77 16.00 8.99
CA PHE A 300 0.52 17.36 9.47
C PHE A 300 1.56 17.76 10.53
N THR A 301 1.74 19.05 10.70
CA THR A 301 2.62 19.64 11.72
C THR A 301 1.83 20.62 12.57
N LEU A 302 2.30 20.91 13.77
CA LEU A 302 1.84 22.04 14.55
C LEU A 302 2.57 23.32 14.09
N ALA A 303 1.91 24.46 14.12
CA ALA A 303 2.53 25.75 13.84
C ALA A 303 3.66 26.06 14.86
N ASN A 304 3.49 25.61 16.11
CA ASN A 304 4.53 25.63 17.14
C ASN A 304 5.05 24.21 17.39
N GLU A 305 6.18 23.86 16.77
CA GLU A 305 6.82 22.53 16.90
C GLU A 305 7.23 22.19 18.34
N ALA A 306 7.38 23.18 19.25
CA ALA A 306 7.68 22.91 20.65
C ALA A 306 6.57 22.12 21.36
N LEU A 307 5.36 22.10 20.81
CA LEU A 307 4.21 21.35 21.33
C LEU A 307 4.12 19.90 20.83
N ASP A 308 4.99 19.48 19.91
CA ASP A 308 4.91 18.15 19.28
C ASP A 308 4.95 16.99 20.31
N GLU A 309 5.83 17.10 21.31
CA GLU A 309 5.97 16.06 22.34
C GLU A 309 4.75 16.00 23.25
N ASP A 310 4.19 17.16 23.64
CA ASP A 310 2.99 17.22 24.48
C ASP A 310 1.77 16.70 23.70
N PHE A 311 1.63 17.06 22.42
CA PHE A 311 0.59 16.53 21.54
C PHE A 311 0.63 15.01 21.48
N LEU A 312 1.79 14.42 21.21
CA LEU A 312 1.96 12.97 21.13
C LEU A 312 1.69 12.27 22.45
N LYS A 313 2.10 12.84 23.55
CA LYS A 313 1.86 12.33 24.92
C LYS A 313 0.37 12.36 25.27
N GLU A 314 -0.30 13.47 25.04
CA GLU A 314 -1.74 13.61 25.31
C GLU A 314 -2.59 12.73 24.41
N ALA A 315 -2.27 12.65 23.10
CA ALA A 315 -2.90 11.74 22.15
C ALA A 315 -2.82 10.30 22.66
N LYS A 316 -1.63 9.85 23.07
CA LYS A 316 -1.41 8.52 23.64
C LYS A 316 -2.28 8.27 24.86
N ASN A 317 -2.41 9.23 25.78
CA ASN A 317 -3.25 9.11 26.98
C ASN A 317 -4.74 8.95 26.62
N ARG A 318 -5.17 9.44 25.46
CA ARG A 318 -6.54 9.28 24.93
C ARG A 318 -6.70 8.04 24.03
N GLY A 319 -5.67 7.18 23.95
CA GLY A 319 -5.72 5.95 23.14
C GLY A 319 -5.45 6.17 21.64
N LEU A 320 -4.95 7.33 21.24
CA LEU A 320 -4.56 7.65 19.86
C LEU A 320 -3.07 7.34 19.69
N LEU A 321 -2.75 6.18 19.10
CA LEU A 321 -1.38 5.67 19.07
C LEU A 321 -0.74 5.84 17.69
N GLN A 322 0.60 5.91 17.67
CA GLN A 322 1.43 5.88 16.46
C GLN A 322 1.23 7.10 15.51
N LEU A 323 0.94 8.26 16.08
CA LEU A 323 0.77 9.51 15.32
C LEU A 323 2.09 10.19 14.94
N LYS A 324 3.23 9.83 15.55
CA LYS A 324 4.52 10.46 15.25
C LYS A 324 4.87 10.33 13.77
N GLY A 325 5.18 11.47 13.14
CA GLY A 325 5.60 11.54 11.75
C GLY A 325 6.92 10.82 11.47
N HIS A 326 7.22 10.60 10.19
CA HIS A 326 8.49 10.01 9.81
C HIS A 326 9.63 11.01 10.03
N ARG A 327 10.82 10.52 10.44
CA ARG A 327 12.00 11.35 10.74
C ARG A 327 12.44 12.29 9.61
N SER A 328 12.09 11.99 8.36
CA SER A 328 12.42 12.82 7.19
C SER A 328 11.47 13.99 6.98
N VAL A 329 10.28 13.96 7.59
CA VAL A 329 9.25 15.01 7.45
C VAL A 329 9.02 15.74 8.77
N GLY A 330 9.15 15.04 9.92
CA GLY A 330 8.81 15.58 11.24
C GLY A 330 7.32 15.52 11.52
N GLY A 331 6.89 16.27 12.54
CA GLY A 331 5.51 16.43 12.93
C GLY A 331 4.76 15.11 13.19
N MET A 332 3.53 15.05 12.74
CA MET A 332 2.61 13.94 12.90
C MET A 332 2.19 13.33 11.57
N ARG A 333 1.68 12.10 11.62
CA ARG A 333 1.02 11.45 10.49
C ARG A 333 -0.09 10.52 10.99
N ALA A 334 -1.32 10.79 10.56
CA ALA A 334 -2.44 9.89 10.74
C ALA A 334 -2.56 8.96 9.53
N SER A 335 -2.28 7.66 9.72
CA SER A 335 -2.57 6.64 8.70
C SER A 335 -3.93 6.04 8.98
N ILE A 336 -4.91 6.34 8.10
CA ILE A 336 -6.33 6.05 8.27
C ILE A 336 -6.82 4.97 7.28
N TYR A 337 -6.01 3.97 7.03
CA TYR A 337 -6.28 2.88 6.11
C TYR A 337 -7.72 2.33 6.21
N ASN A 338 -8.07 1.42 5.31
CA ASN A 338 -9.44 0.87 5.21
C ASN A 338 -10.01 0.41 6.57
N ALA A 339 -9.19 -0.25 7.39
CA ALA A 339 -9.64 -0.80 8.67
C ALA A 339 -9.79 0.22 9.81
N MET A 340 -9.27 1.45 9.66
CA MET A 340 -9.50 2.52 10.63
C MET A 340 -10.99 2.91 10.60
N PRO A 341 -11.74 2.76 11.71
CA PRO A 341 -13.15 3.14 11.74
C PRO A 341 -13.32 4.66 11.70
N VAL A 342 -14.48 5.11 11.24
CA VAL A 342 -14.84 6.55 11.18
C VAL A 342 -14.72 7.20 12.55
N GLU A 343 -15.16 6.50 13.60
CA GLU A 343 -15.08 6.94 15.00
C GLU A 343 -13.66 7.18 15.46
N GLY A 344 -12.68 6.44 14.93
CA GLY A 344 -11.26 6.65 15.24
C GLY A 344 -10.75 7.97 14.69
N VAL A 345 -11.14 8.31 13.47
CA VAL A 345 -10.80 9.61 12.85
C VAL A 345 -11.53 10.75 13.56
N GLN A 346 -12.81 10.58 13.90
CA GLN A 346 -13.57 11.57 14.67
C GLN A 346 -12.92 11.84 16.04
N THR A 347 -12.52 10.78 16.75
CA THR A 347 -11.82 10.91 18.05
C THR A 347 -10.51 11.69 17.92
N LEU A 348 -9.77 11.48 16.81
CA LEU A 348 -8.56 12.26 16.54
C LEU A 348 -8.89 13.73 16.31
N VAL A 349 -9.89 14.06 15.48
CA VAL A 349 -10.31 15.45 15.22
C VAL A 349 -10.79 16.15 16.49
N ASP A 350 -11.58 15.45 17.32
CA ASP A 350 -12.06 16.00 18.60
C ASP A 350 -10.91 16.24 19.58
N PHE A 351 -9.92 15.36 19.61
CA PHE A 351 -8.70 15.56 20.37
C PHE A 351 -7.91 16.78 19.86
N MET A 352 -7.72 16.91 18.55
CA MET A 352 -7.00 18.04 17.94
C MET A 352 -7.65 19.37 18.28
N LYS A 353 -8.99 19.46 18.22
CA LYS A 353 -9.74 20.66 18.63
C LYS A 353 -9.51 21.01 20.09
N ALA A 354 -9.59 20.02 20.98
CA ALA A 354 -9.39 20.24 22.41
C ALA A 354 -7.94 20.67 22.74
N PHE A 355 -6.96 20.08 22.04
CA PHE A 355 -5.55 20.43 22.20
C PHE A 355 -5.28 21.86 21.72
N GLU A 356 -5.79 22.26 20.57
CA GLU A 356 -5.70 23.64 20.08
C GLU A 356 -6.29 24.62 21.10
N GLN A 357 -7.51 24.39 21.60
CA GLN A 357 -8.17 25.28 22.59
C GLN A 357 -7.38 25.44 23.89
N SER A 358 -6.59 24.46 24.28
CA SER A 358 -5.79 24.51 25.51
C SER A 358 -4.39 25.11 25.33
N HIS A 359 -3.93 25.28 24.09
CA HIS A 359 -2.57 25.73 23.77
C HIS A 359 -2.50 26.94 22.82
N SER A 360 -3.66 27.55 22.51
CA SER A 360 -3.78 28.80 21.70
C SER A 360 -3.59 30.04 22.52
#